data_d132da83e1fd22e161143039f98f1b88
#
_entry.id   d132da83e1fd22e161143039f98f1b88
#
_cell.length_a   1.000
_cell.length_b   1.000
_cell.length_c   1.000
_cell.angle_alpha   90.00
_cell.angle_beta   90.00
_cell.angle_gamma   90.00
#
_symmetry.space_group_name_H-M   'P 1'
#
loop_
_entity.id
_entity.type
_entity.pdbx_description
1 polymer ?
#
loop_
_entity_poly.entity_id
_entity_poly.type
_entity_poly.pdbx_seq_one_letter_code
_entity_poly.pdbx_strand_id
1 'polypeptide(L)'
;MKPSEINVLKAKKAFLLFPGFRALVWKGIAYCKNKSDIQLINFEDKISSNFESHEVTHVKQAESTHNSWFCFYTLYLWYWILNFPLFIRGLYMPYYFIPFELEAMSHETDWNYPTNGAVYEWKEFKKLTLKQKLNFAKDYKKNYKDYSMKWYIKNIIYPAIKK
;
A
#
# COMPACT_ATOMS: atom_id res chain seq x y z
N MET A 1 -12.60 -12.22 12.83
CA MET A 1 -12.89 -11.99 11.39
C MET A 1 -11.59 -12.14 10.63
N LYS A 2 -11.52 -13.10 9.73
CA LYS A 2 -10.37 -13.34 8.85
C LYS A 2 -10.45 -12.38 7.66
N PRO A 3 -9.30 -12.08 6.99
CA PRO A 3 -9.30 -11.23 5.79
C PRO A 3 -10.28 -11.67 4.69
N SER A 4 -10.37 -12.97 4.40
CA SER A 4 -11.29 -13.53 3.38
C SER A 4 -12.78 -13.39 3.71
N GLU A 5 -13.12 -13.08 4.94
CA GLU A 5 -14.50 -12.86 5.39
C GLU A 5 -14.98 -11.41 5.20
N ILE A 6 -14.08 -10.54 4.69
CA ILE A 6 -14.35 -9.10 4.54
C ILE A 6 -14.92 -8.84 3.15
N ASN A 7 -16.24 -8.71 3.07
CA ASN A 7 -16.96 -8.29 1.87
C ASN A 7 -17.33 -6.79 1.89
N VAL A 8 -17.22 -6.17 3.07
CA VAL A 8 -17.54 -4.76 3.29
C VAL A 8 -16.40 -4.09 4.04
N LEU A 9 -15.88 -2.99 3.52
CA LEU A 9 -14.90 -2.15 4.20
C LEU A 9 -15.61 -0.93 4.80
N LYS A 10 -15.63 -0.84 6.12
CA LYS A 10 -16.18 0.31 6.84
C LYS A 10 -15.07 1.29 7.19
N ALA A 11 -15.39 2.58 7.28
CA ALA A 11 -14.42 3.59 7.69
C ALA A 11 -14.75 4.17 9.07
N LYS A 12 -13.72 4.42 9.86
CA LYS A 12 -13.79 5.10 11.16
C LYS A 12 -12.65 6.09 11.31
N LYS A 13 -12.84 7.10 12.16
CA LYS A 13 -11.77 8.02 12.50
C LYS A 13 -10.74 7.30 13.38
N ALA A 14 -9.47 7.40 13.01
CA ALA A 14 -8.36 6.95 13.85
C ALA A 14 -8.14 7.94 15.00
N PHE A 15 -7.81 7.43 16.19
CA PHE A 15 -7.37 8.25 17.30
C PHE A 15 -5.92 8.69 17.12
N LEU A 16 -5.06 7.77 16.67
CA LEU A 16 -3.65 8.01 16.44
C LEU A 16 -3.17 7.18 15.24
N LEU A 17 -2.46 7.82 14.32
CA LEU A 17 -1.73 7.14 13.24
C LEU A 17 -0.30 7.72 13.16
N PHE A 18 0.66 6.88 12.78
CA PHE A 18 2.02 7.32 12.55
C PHE A 18 2.07 8.40 11.46
N PRO A 19 3.01 9.36 11.55
CA PRO A 19 3.21 10.35 10.50
C PRO A 19 3.39 9.69 9.12
N GLY A 20 2.65 10.20 8.13
CA GLY A 20 2.68 9.67 6.75
C GLY A 20 1.57 8.67 6.42
N PHE A 21 0.98 8.00 7.41
CA PHE A 21 -0.17 7.12 7.18
C PHE A 21 -1.47 7.92 7.05
N ARG A 22 -2.25 7.63 6.01
CA ARG A 22 -3.61 8.19 5.83
C ARG A 22 -4.67 7.32 6.50
N ALA A 23 -4.51 6.00 6.39
CA ALA A 23 -5.37 5.02 7.03
C ALA A 23 -4.59 3.78 7.46
N LEU A 24 -5.26 2.92 8.22
CA LEU A 24 -4.83 1.58 8.59
C LEU A 24 -6.05 0.68 8.57
N VAL A 25 -5.97 -0.40 7.80
CA VAL A 25 -7.08 -1.38 7.72
C VAL A 25 -6.88 -2.48 8.75
N TRP A 26 -7.89 -2.71 9.58
CA TRP A 26 -7.89 -3.78 10.58
C TRP A 26 -9.27 -4.43 10.68
N LYS A 27 -9.35 -5.73 10.43
CA LYS A 27 -10.58 -6.54 10.54
C LYS A 27 -11.79 -5.92 9.81
N GLY A 28 -11.58 -5.41 8.59
CA GLY A 28 -12.64 -4.80 7.78
C GLY A 28 -13.02 -3.37 8.16
N ILE A 29 -12.17 -2.71 8.93
CA ILE A 29 -12.34 -1.30 9.29
C ILE A 29 -11.10 -0.54 8.85
N ALA A 30 -11.28 0.48 8.01
CA ALA A 30 -10.26 1.46 7.68
C ALA A 30 -10.28 2.60 8.71
N TYR A 31 -9.25 2.68 9.50
CA TYR A 31 -9.07 3.74 10.49
C TYR A 31 -8.39 4.94 9.81
N CYS A 32 -9.16 5.94 9.43
CA CYS A 32 -8.71 7.08 8.66
C CYS A 32 -8.28 8.26 9.53
N LYS A 33 -7.22 8.96 9.12
CA LYS A 33 -6.73 10.16 9.80
C LYS A 33 -7.68 11.34 9.66
N ASN A 34 -8.25 11.55 8.46
CA ASN A 34 -9.09 12.69 8.14
C ASN A 34 -10.56 12.27 7.95
N LYS A 35 -11.50 13.17 8.27
CA LYS A 35 -12.92 12.92 8.03
C LYS A 35 -13.25 12.79 6.53
N SER A 36 -12.57 13.53 5.67
CA SER A 36 -12.71 13.43 4.20
C SER A 36 -12.34 12.04 3.68
N ASP A 37 -11.33 11.39 4.27
CA ASP A 37 -10.92 10.04 3.87
C ASP A 37 -11.99 8.99 4.23
N ILE A 38 -12.73 9.19 5.33
CA ILE A 38 -13.84 8.32 5.74
C ILE A 38 -14.95 8.30 4.67
N GLN A 39 -15.24 9.45 4.07
CA GLN A 39 -16.28 9.58 3.04
C GLN A 39 -15.90 8.91 1.71
N LEU A 40 -14.61 8.63 1.51
CA LEU A 40 -14.10 7.95 0.31
C LEU A 40 -14.14 6.42 0.41
N ILE A 41 -14.54 5.87 1.55
CA ILE A 41 -14.62 4.43 1.79
C ILE A 41 -16.07 4.06 2.06
N ASN A 42 -16.68 3.38 1.10
CA ASN A 42 -18.03 2.85 1.21
C ASN A 42 -18.13 1.54 0.42
N PHE A 43 -17.12 0.68 0.57
CA PHE A 43 -17.09 -0.58 -0.16
C PHE A 43 -18.10 -1.56 0.41
N GLU A 44 -19.14 -1.83 -0.34
CA GLU A 44 -20.10 -2.91 -0.12
C GLU A 44 -19.99 -3.98 -1.21
N ASP A 45 -20.07 -3.55 -2.49
CA ASP A 45 -19.94 -4.44 -3.64
C ASP A 45 -19.07 -3.86 -4.75
N LYS A 46 -18.89 -2.54 -4.76
CA LYS A 46 -18.16 -1.83 -5.82
C LYS A 46 -17.27 -0.73 -5.26
N ILE A 47 -16.03 -0.72 -5.70
CA ILE A 47 -15.06 0.33 -5.37
C ILE A 47 -15.48 1.63 -6.04
N SER A 48 -15.40 2.74 -5.30
CA SER A 48 -15.86 4.07 -5.71
C SER A 48 -14.77 5.13 -5.75
N SER A 49 -13.56 4.81 -5.27
CA SER A 49 -12.44 5.76 -5.24
C SER A 49 -11.08 5.06 -5.31
N ASN A 50 -10.04 5.80 -5.75
CA ASN A 50 -8.67 5.31 -5.75
C ASN A 50 -8.18 4.99 -4.33
N PHE A 51 -8.60 5.79 -3.34
CA PHE A 51 -8.25 5.56 -1.95
C PHE A 51 -8.87 4.27 -1.42
N GLU A 52 -10.13 4.02 -1.74
CA GLU A 52 -10.81 2.78 -1.39
C GLU A 52 -10.18 1.56 -2.07
N SER A 53 -9.84 1.66 -3.36
CA SER A 53 -9.12 0.61 -4.11
C SER A 53 -7.80 0.24 -3.43
N HIS A 54 -7.05 1.26 -2.98
CA HIS A 54 -5.82 1.07 -2.23
C HIS A 54 -6.06 0.28 -0.92
N GLU A 55 -7.04 0.69 -0.12
CA GLU A 55 -7.35 0.04 1.17
C GLU A 55 -7.93 -1.38 1.00
N VAL A 56 -8.77 -1.61 -0.02
CA VAL A 56 -9.27 -2.96 -0.35
C VAL A 56 -8.13 -3.86 -0.81
N THR A 57 -7.13 -3.33 -1.53
CA THR A 57 -5.94 -4.08 -1.89
C THR A 57 -5.23 -4.63 -0.65
N HIS A 58 -5.11 -3.86 0.44
CA HIS A 58 -4.53 -4.34 1.69
C HIS A 58 -5.34 -5.48 2.34
N VAL A 59 -6.67 -5.46 2.23
CA VAL A 59 -7.50 -6.60 2.67
C VAL A 59 -7.12 -7.86 1.89
N LYS A 60 -6.99 -7.77 0.57
CA LYS A 60 -6.61 -8.91 -0.29
C LYS A 60 -5.18 -9.38 -0.05
N GLN A 61 -4.26 -8.47 0.21
CA GLN A 61 -2.90 -8.81 0.63
C GLN A 61 -2.89 -9.57 1.95
N ALA A 62 -3.69 -9.16 2.93
CA ALA A 62 -3.83 -9.88 4.19
C ALA A 62 -4.45 -11.29 3.98
N GLU A 63 -5.38 -11.44 3.04
CA GLU A 63 -5.89 -12.74 2.61
C GLU A 63 -4.76 -13.62 2.05
N SER A 64 -3.88 -13.07 1.21
CA SER A 64 -2.74 -13.79 0.61
C SER A 64 -1.64 -14.17 1.60
N THR A 65 -1.62 -13.55 2.78
CA THR A 65 -0.66 -13.81 3.87
C THR A 65 -1.24 -14.77 4.90
N HIS A 66 -1.50 -16.01 4.49
CA HIS A 66 -2.11 -17.07 5.31
C HIS A 66 -3.51 -16.71 5.84
N ASN A 67 -4.23 -15.81 5.16
CA ASN A 67 -5.54 -15.31 5.59
C ASN A 67 -5.52 -14.79 7.06
N SER A 68 -4.47 -14.05 7.41
CA SER A 68 -4.18 -13.64 8.77
C SER A 68 -3.71 -12.20 8.85
N TRP A 69 -4.45 -11.35 9.59
CA TRP A 69 -4.03 -9.99 9.90
C TRP A 69 -2.71 -9.94 10.66
N PHE A 70 -2.47 -10.91 11.55
CA PHE A 70 -1.22 -10.99 12.29
C PHE A 70 -0.03 -11.22 11.35
N CYS A 71 -0.14 -12.20 10.44
CA CYS A 71 0.91 -12.47 9.46
C CYS A 71 1.14 -11.27 8.53
N PHE A 72 0.07 -10.63 8.06
CA PHE A 72 0.16 -9.44 7.21
C PHE A 72 0.92 -8.31 7.91
N TYR A 73 0.51 -7.91 9.12
CA TYR A 73 1.16 -6.80 9.83
C TYR A 73 2.56 -7.13 10.34
N THR A 74 2.85 -8.38 10.66
CA THR A 74 4.22 -8.82 10.98
C THR A 74 5.14 -8.66 9.77
N LEU A 75 4.71 -9.09 8.58
CA LEU A 75 5.47 -8.91 7.34
C LEU A 75 5.57 -7.42 6.96
N TYR A 76 4.49 -6.65 7.13
CA TYR A 76 4.47 -5.22 6.86
C TYR A 76 5.52 -4.48 7.70
N LEU A 77 5.53 -4.72 9.02
CA LEU A 77 6.51 -4.16 9.95
C LEU A 77 7.94 -4.63 9.61
N TRP A 78 8.11 -5.90 9.26
CA TRP A 78 9.40 -6.45 8.86
C TRP A 78 9.97 -5.71 7.64
N TYR A 79 9.18 -5.55 6.58
CA TYR A 79 9.62 -4.81 5.39
C TYR A 79 9.88 -3.34 5.67
N TRP A 80 9.13 -2.73 6.58
CA TRP A 80 9.38 -1.36 7.00
C TRP A 80 10.74 -1.24 7.70
N ILE A 81 11.08 -2.16 8.62
CA ILE A 81 12.38 -2.22 9.30
C ILE A 81 13.52 -2.42 8.29
N LEU A 82 13.37 -3.35 7.35
CA LEU A 82 14.38 -3.59 6.30
C LEU A 82 14.62 -2.36 5.42
N ASN A 83 13.64 -1.46 5.34
CA ASN A 83 13.73 -0.23 4.57
C ASN A 83 14.30 0.96 5.37
N PHE A 84 14.67 0.82 6.65
CA PHE A 84 15.22 1.91 7.46
C PHE A 84 16.37 2.66 6.81
N PRO A 85 17.32 2.04 6.08
CA PRO A 85 18.37 2.79 5.40
C PRO A 85 17.84 3.82 4.37
N LEU A 86 16.60 3.70 3.93
CA LEU A 86 15.97 4.65 3.02
C LEU A 86 15.62 6.00 3.68
N PHE A 87 15.64 6.10 5.01
CA PHE A 87 15.46 7.38 5.72
C PHE A 87 16.49 8.43 5.28
N ILE A 88 17.69 8.03 4.86
CA ILE A 88 18.68 8.94 4.28
C ILE A 88 18.18 9.64 3.00
N ARG A 89 17.16 9.09 2.36
CA ARG A 89 16.53 9.62 1.15
C ARG A 89 15.24 10.39 1.42
N GLY A 90 14.67 10.30 2.61
CA GLY A 90 13.49 11.04 3.04
C GLY A 90 12.66 10.29 4.07
N LEU A 91 11.95 11.05 4.90
CA LEU A 91 11.20 10.53 6.05
C LEU A 91 10.18 9.43 5.68
N TYR A 92 9.56 9.54 4.50
CA TYR A 92 8.52 8.58 4.06
C TYR A 92 9.04 7.51 3.10
N MET A 93 10.33 7.54 2.72
CA MET A 93 10.88 6.56 1.77
C MET A 93 10.79 5.11 2.26
N PRO A 94 11.06 4.78 3.54
CA PRO A 94 10.86 3.41 4.03
C PRO A 94 9.45 2.88 3.82
N TYR A 95 8.44 3.72 4.01
CA TYR A 95 7.03 3.39 3.79
C TYR A 95 6.74 3.11 2.32
N TYR A 96 7.12 4.01 1.41
CA TYR A 96 6.86 3.86 -0.02
C TYR A 96 7.46 2.60 -0.64
N PHE A 97 8.53 2.06 -0.07
CA PHE A 97 9.18 0.85 -0.57
C PHE A 97 8.78 -0.44 0.16
N ILE A 98 7.74 -0.42 0.99
CA ILE A 98 7.10 -1.64 1.48
C ILE A 98 6.45 -2.35 0.29
N PRO A 99 6.69 -3.66 0.06
CA PRO A 99 6.13 -4.38 -1.09
C PRO A 99 4.61 -4.26 -1.22
N PHE A 100 3.91 -4.26 -0.10
CA PHE A 100 2.45 -4.10 -0.06
C PHE A 100 2.01 -2.71 -0.53
N GLU A 101 2.73 -1.67 -0.14
CA GLU A 101 2.46 -0.29 -0.57
C GLU A 101 2.78 -0.08 -2.05
N LEU A 102 3.89 -0.66 -2.53
CA LEU A 102 4.25 -0.60 -3.95
C LEU A 102 3.14 -1.21 -4.82
N GLU A 103 2.60 -2.37 -4.44
CA GLU A 103 1.48 -2.98 -5.16
C GLU A 103 0.23 -2.10 -5.09
N ALA A 104 -0.21 -1.70 -3.89
CA ALA A 104 -1.41 -0.91 -3.70
C ALA A 104 -1.36 0.42 -4.48
N MET A 105 -0.22 1.13 -4.47
CA MET A 105 -0.03 2.38 -5.21
C MET A 105 0.08 2.18 -6.72
N SER A 106 0.61 1.04 -7.17
CA SER A 106 0.68 0.74 -8.61
C SER A 106 -0.70 0.54 -9.22
N HIS A 107 -1.65 0.02 -8.45
CA HIS A 107 -2.98 -0.37 -8.91
C HIS A 107 -4.13 0.48 -8.37
N GLU A 108 -3.89 1.50 -7.54
CA GLU A 108 -4.96 2.29 -6.91
C GLU A 108 -5.96 2.93 -7.88
N THR A 109 -5.59 3.10 -9.15
CA THR A 109 -6.47 3.63 -10.20
C THR A 109 -7.19 2.55 -11.00
N ASP A 110 -6.86 1.28 -10.80
CA ASP A 110 -7.57 0.14 -11.36
C ASP A 110 -8.49 -0.46 -10.28
N TRP A 111 -9.73 0.01 -10.27
CA TRP A 111 -10.71 -0.39 -9.24
C TRP A 111 -11.14 -1.85 -9.33
N ASN A 112 -10.84 -2.53 -10.44
CA ASN A 112 -11.10 -3.95 -10.59
C ASN A 112 -9.98 -4.82 -10.04
N TYR A 113 -8.77 -4.26 -9.87
CA TYR A 113 -7.59 -5.01 -9.45
C TYR A 113 -7.82 -5.84 -8.17
N PRO A 114 -8.30 -5.27 -7.06
CA PRO A 114 -8.45 -6.05 -5.83
C PRO A 114 -9.66 -6.99 -5.85
N THR A 115 -10.59 -6.86 -6.80
CA THR A 115 -11.81 -7.68 -6.87
C THR A 115 -11.76 -8.80 -7.89
N ASN A 116 -10.86 -8.71 -8.89
CA ASN A 116 -10.76 -9.69 -9.99
C ASN A 116 -9.88 -10.92 -9.69
N GLY A 117 -9.70 -11.29 -8.42
CA GLY A 117 -8.81 -12.39 -8.03
C GLY A 117 -7.36 -12.13 -8.40
N ALA A 118 -6.94 -10.89 -8.30
CA ALA A 118 -5.66 -10.37 -8.71
C ALA A 118 -4.50 -11.20 -8.18
N VAL A 119 -3.51 -11.36 -9.04
CA VAL A 119 -2.21 -11.92 -8.66
C VAL A 119 -1.58 -10.95 -7.67
N TYR A 120 -1.22 -11.45 -6.50
CA TYR A 120 -0.61 -10.65 -5.44
C TYR A 120 0.83 -10.29 -5.83
N GLU A 121 1.01 -9.17 -6.48
CA GLU A 121 2.26 -8.73 -7.06
C GLU A 121 3.27 -8.22 -6.04
N TRP A 122 2.86 -7.98 -4.78
CA TRP A 122 3.80 -7.68 -3.70
C TRP A 122 4.94 -8.70 -3.60
N LYS A 123 4.70 -9.94 -4.04
CA LYS A 123 5.70 -11.00 -4.11
C LYS A 123 6.82 -10.68 -5.13
N GLU A 124 6.53 -9.91 -6.16
CA GLU A 124 7.54 -9.43 -7.10
C GLU A 124 8.28 -8.22 -6.52
N PHE A 125 7.55 -7.28 -5.94
CA PHE A 125 8.15 -6.11 -5.31
C PHE A 125 9.09 -6.45 -4.14
N LYS A 126 8.84 -7.53 -3.39
CA LYS A 126 9.75 -7.98 -2.31
C LYS A 126 11.12 -8.42 -2.81
N LYS A 127 11.27 -8.73 -4.10
CA LYS A 127 12.56 -9.10 -4.71
C LYS A 127 13.50 -7.90 -4.90
N LEU A 128 12.99 -6.67 -4.79
CA LEU A 128 13.81 -5.47 -4.88
C LEU A 128 14.85 -5.45 -3.76
N THR A 129 16.11 -5.45 -4.16
CA THR A 129 17.23 -5.29 -3.23
C THR A 129 17.26 -3.87 -2.64
N LEU A 130 17.90 -3.71 -1.48
CA LEU A 130 18.09 -2.39 -0.86
C LEU A 130 18.82 -1.43 -1.80
N LYS A 131 19.81 -1.92 -2.56
CA LYS A 131 20.56 -1.11 -3.55
C LYS A 131 19.63 -0.57 -4.64
N GLN A 132 18.74 -1.41 -5.19
CA GLN A 132 17.75 -0.97 -6.19
C GLN A 132 16.79 0.08 -5.61
N LYS A 133 16.27 -0.14 -4.40
CA LYS A 133 15.40 0.82 -3.70
C LYS A 133 16.10 2.16 -3.48
N LEU A 134 17.35 2.16 -3.04
CA LEU A 134 18.16 3.38 -2.86
C LEU A 134 18.40 4.11 -4.18
N ASN A 135 18.62 3.38 -5.29
CA ASN A 135 18.77 3.95 -6.62
C ASN A 135 17.46 4.59 -7.10
N PHE A 136 16.32 3.92 -6.96
CA PHE A 136 15.01 4.49 -7.28
C PHE A 136 14.72 5.75 -6.45
N ALA A 137 14.97 5.71 -5.14
CA ALA A 137 14.76 6.86 -4.27
C ALA A 137 15.69 8.05 -4.62
N LYS A 138 16.93 7.78 -5.07
CA LYS A 138 17.86 8.78 -5.56
C LYS A 138 17.39 9.38 -6.88
N ASP A 139 16.96 8.51 -7.81
CA ASP A 139 16.45 8.92 -9.12
C ASP A 139 15.20 9.79 -8.99
N TYR A 140 14.24 9.38 -8.16
CA TYR A 140 13.06 10.17 -7.85
C TYR A 140 13.42 11.60 -7.40
N LYS A 141 14.29 11.71 -6.40
CA LYS A 141 14.70 13.01 -5.87
C LYS A 141 15.42 13.89 -6.89
N LYS A 142 16.19 13.29 -7.78
CA LYS A 142 16.97 14.01 -8.78
C LYS A 142 16.14 14.46 -9.97
N ASN A 143 15.31 13.56 -10.50
CA ASN A 143 14.69 13.71 -11.82
C ASN A 143 13.17 13.86 -11.78
N TYR A 144 12.51 13.46 -10.69
CA TYR A 144 11.04 13.35 -10.60
C TYR A 144 10.43 14.02 -9.36
N LYS A 145 11.18 14.90 -8.68
CA LYS A 145 10.71 15.56 -7.43
C LYS A 145 9.42 16.36 -7.58
N ASP A 146 9.11 16.81 -8.81
CA ASP A 146 7.92 17.59 -9.13
C ASP A 146 6.67 16.72 -9.36
N TYR A 147 6.85 15.40 -9.41
CA TYR A 147 5.77 14.41 -9.48
C TYR A 147 5.50 13.81 -8.10
N SER A 148 4.29 13.29 -7.87
CA SER A 148 4.03 12.52 -6.65
C SER A 148 4.81 11.20 -6.65
N MET A 149 5.18 10.70 -5.46
CA MET A 149 5.83 9.40 -5.35
C MET A 149 4.96 8.27 -5.88
N LYS A 150 3.63 8.36 -5.75
CA LYS A 150 2.68 7.42 -6.34
C LYS A 150 2.77 7.37 -7.87
N TRP A 151 2.86 8.55 -8.50
CA TRP A 151 3.06 8.62 -9.94
C TRP A 151 4.38 7.94 -10.34
N TYR A 152 5.46 8.19 -9.61
CA TYR A 152 6.76 7.59 -9.87
C TYR A 152 6.73 6.05 -9.71
N ILE A 153 6.08 5.55 -8.66
CA ILE A 153 5.91 4.11 -8.44
C ILE A 153 5.17 3.48 -9.63
N LYS A 154 4.04 4.06 -10.04
CA LYS A 154 3.22 3.52 -11.12
C LYS A 154 3.90 3.57 -12.49
N ASN A 155 4.60 4.65 -12.81
CA ASN A 155 5.09 4.89 -14.16
C ASN A 155 6.57 4.52 -14.36
N ILE A 156 7.35 4.40 -13.30
CA ILE A 156 8.79 4.10 -13.37
C ILE A 156 9.14 2.79 -12.67
N ILE A 157 8.78 2.62 -11.39
CA ILE A 157 9.18 1.42 -10.63
C ILE A 157 8.43 0.19 -11.14
N TYR A 158 7.10 0.27 -11.23
CA TYR A 158 6.26 -0.87 -11.63
C TYR A 158 6.63 -1.43 -13.01
N PRO A 159 6.77 -0.63 -14.09
CA PRO A 159 7.22 -1.15 -15.38
C PRO A 159 8.64 -1.72 -15.37
N ALA A 160 9.53 -1.21 -14.50
CA ALA A 160 10.90 -1.73 -14.40
C ALA A 160 10.97 -3.12 -13.75
N ILE A 161 9.98 -3.49 -12.94
CA ILE A 161 9.90 -4.79 -12.26
C ILE A 161 9.23 -5.84 -13.17
N LYS A 162 8.34 -5.40 -14.06
CA LYS A 162 7.61 -6.28 -15.01
C LYS A 162 8.40 -6.69 -16.24
N LYS A 163 9.57 -6.09 -16.45
CA LYS A 163 10.52 -6.47 -17.50
C LYS A 163 11.35 -7.67 -17.08
#